data_b953baca16626bb0f2b60f2be43603b9
#
_entry.id   b953baca16626bb0f2b60f2be43603b9
#
_cell.length_a   1.000
_cell.length_b   1.000
_cell.length_c   1.000
_cell.angle_alpha   90.00
_cell.angle_beta   90.00
_cell.angle_gamma   90.00
#
_symmetry.space_group_name_H-M   'P 1'
#
loop_
_entity.id
_entity.type
_entity.pdbx_description
1 polymer ?
#
loop_
_entity_poly.entity_id
_entity_poly.type
_entity_poly.pdbx_seq_one_letter_code
_entity_poly.pdbx_strand_id
1 'polypeptide(L)'
;MEKQLKAERAELWAKALELNNGKESRRKFRNGDLRCCLCVAADVAAEQTGHLEWRKVAGGLASYEVADWFGWDHINPILAGNPATALNDVDKLSHKEIAALVREQFTK
;
A
#
# COMPACT_ATOMS: atom_id res chain seq x y z
N MET A 1 16.85 -3.27 4.52
CA MET A 1 16.26 -2.17 5.33
C MET A 1 16.18 -2.63 6.78
N GLU A 2 16.45 -1.73 7.68
CA GLU A 2 16.34 -2.00 9.11
C GLU A 2 14.90 -2.39 9.48
N LYS A 3 14.75 -3.38 10.36
CA LYS A 3 13.46 -3.93 10.73
C LYS A 3 12.52 -2.89 11.36
N GLN A 4 13.04 -2.05 12.26
CA GLN A 4 12.24 -1.02 12.92
C GLN A 4 11.74 0.04 11.93
N LEU A 5 12.59 0.47 11.02
CA LEU A 5 12.22 1.45 9.99
C LEU A 5 11.14 0.87 9.07
N LYS A 6 11.28 -0.38 8.69
CA LYS A 6 10.28 -1.08 7.87
C LYS A 6 8.93 -1.14 8.59
N ALA A 7 8.94 -1.46 9.89
CA ALA A 7 7.73 -1.51 10.71
C ALA A 7 7.08 -0.13 10.83
N GLU A 8 7.86 0.92 11.05
CA GLU A 8 7.36 2.29 11.15
C GLU A 8 6.69 2.75 9.86
N ARG A 9 7.31 2.46 8.72
CA ARG A 9 6.74 2.81 7.42
C ARG A 9 5.51 2.00 7.10
N ALA A 10 5.48 0.72 7.46
CA ALA A 10 4.29 -0.12 7.34
C ALA A 10 3.13 0.43 8.19
N GLU A 11 3.41 0.93 9.39
CA GLU A 11 2.38 1.51 10.24
C GLU A 11 1.79 2.79 9.63
N LEU A 12 2.60 3.61 8.96
CA LEU A 12 2.11 4.77 8.23
C LEU A 12 1.14 4.35 7.13
N TRP A 13 1.48 3.29 6.40
CA TRP A 13 0.60 2.74 5.37
C TRP A 13 -0.70 2.21 5.96
N ALA A 14 -0.62 1.44 7.05
CA ALA A 14 -1.81 0.88 7.71
C ALA A 14 -2.75 1.99 8.19
N LYS A 15 -2.21 3.04 8.82
CA LYS A 15 -3.02 4.19 9.25
C LYS A 15 -3.68 4.91 8.08
N ALA A 16 -2.95 5.10 6.99
CA ALA A 16 -3.50 5.73 5.79
C ALA A 16 -4.61 4.89 5.16
N LEU A 17 -4.46 3.56 5.17
CA LEU A 17 -5.50 2.65 4.71
C LEU A 17 -6.77 2.78 5.57
N GLU A 18 -6.61 2.85 6.88
CA GLU A 18 -7.76 3.02 7.78
C GLU A 18 -8.49 4.33 7.53
N LEU A 19 -7.76 5.42 7.31
CA LEU A 19 -8.34 6.72 6.98
C LEU A 19 -9.05 6.72 5.63
N ASN A 20 -8.64 5.86 4.71
CA ASN A 20 -9.23 5.73 3.38
C ASN A 20 -10.26 4.59 3.30
N ASN A 21 -10.60 3.98 4.44
CA ASN A 21 -11.57 2.88 4.46
C ASN A 21 -12.92 3.31 3.90
N GLY A 22 -13.50 2.49 3.03
CA GLY A 22 -14.75 2.79 2.34
C GLY A 22 -14.55 3.48 0.99
N LYS A 23 -13.31 3.85 0.65
CA LYS A 23 -12.97 4.51 -0.62
C LYS A 23 -12.03 3.65 -1.46
N GLU A 24 -12.26 2.34 -1.45
CA GLU A 24 -11.45 1.38 -2.20
C GLU A 24 -11.72 1.46 -3.70
N SER A 25 -10.65 1.57 -4.51
CA SER A 25 -10.72 1.37 -5.95
C SER A 25 -10.43 -0.09 -6.25
N ARG A 26 -11.27 -0.72 -7.06
CA ARG A 26 -11.10 -2.11 -7.46
C ARG A 26 -10.60 -2.18 -8.89
N ARG A 27 -9.53 -2.95 -9.13
CA ARG A 27 -8.94 -3.21 -10.45
C ARG A 27 -8.31 -1.98 -11.12
N LYS A 28 -8.24 -0.85 -10.42
CA LYS A 28 -7.56 0.36 -10.88
C LYS A 28 -6.77 0.93 -9.72
N PHE A 29 -5.61 1.47 -10.02
CA PHE A 29 -4.75 2.11 -9.02
C PHE A 29 -5.48 3.29 -8.38
N ARG A 30 -6.10 4.12 -9.20
CA ARG A 30 -6.87 5.29 -8.77
C ARG A 30 -8.10 5.44 -9.67
N ASN A 31 -9.24 5.75 -9.08
CA ASN A 31 -10.49 5.97 -9.82
C ASN A 31 -11.25 7.11 -9.15
N GLY A 32 -11.06 8.34 -9.66
CA GLY A 32 -11.59 9.54 -9.00
C GLY A 32 -10.98 9.67 -7.61
N ASP A 33 -11.82 9.74 -6.58
CA ASP A 33 -11.39 9.78 -5.18
C ASP A 33 -11.08 8.40 -4.60
N LEU A 34 -11.40 7.35 -5.35
CA LEU A 34 -11.14 5.97 -4.90
C LEU A 34 -9.69 5.59 -5.17
N ARG A 35 -9.09 4.84 -4.25
CA ARG A 35 -7.70 4.39 -4.33
C ARG A 35 -7.58 2.92 -3.99
N CYS A 36 -6.76 2.18 -4.74
CA CYS A 36 -6.41 0.81 -4.34
C CYS A 36 -5.40 0.87 -3.18
N CYS A 37 -5.15 -0.26 -2.54
CA CYS A 37 -4.25 -0.30 -1.39
C CYS A 37 -2.82 0.14 -1.74
N LEU A 38 -2.34 -0.15 -2.95
CA LEU A 38 -1.01 0.27 -3.40
C LEU A 38 -0.97 1.76 -3.74
N CYS A 39 -2.08 2.34 -4.19
CA CYS A 39 -2.19 3.77 -4.40
C CYS A 39 -2.05 4.52 -3.07
N VAL A 40 -2.67 4.00 -2.02
CA VAL A 40 -2.53 4.58 -0.67
C VAL A 40 -1.07 4.51 -0.23
N ALA A 41 -0.39 3.38 -0.47
CA ALA A 41 1.04 3.24 -0.15
C ALA A 41 1.88 4.26 -0.91
N ALA A 42 1.64 4.42 -2.22
CA ALA A 42 2.36 5.39 -3.04
C ALA A 42 2.17 6.82 -2.53
N ASP A 43 0.95 7.17 -2.14
CA ASP A 43 0.67 8.50 -1.59
C ASP A 43 1.45 8.73 -0.28
N VAL A 44 1.52 7.73 0.59
CA VAL A 44 2.29 7.82 1.83
C VAL A 44 3.77 8.05 1.54
N ALA A 45 4.36 7.24 0.67
CA ALA A 45 5.79 7.36 0.33
C ALA A 45 6.10 8.70 -0.32
N ALA A 46 5.26 9.14 -1.26
CA ALA A 46 5.43 10.42 -1.94
C ALA A 46 5.38 11.59 -0.95
N GLU A 47 4.44 11.56 -0.02
CA GLU A 47 4.27 12.62 0.98
C GLU A 47 5.45 12.63 1.97
N GLN A 48 5.90 11.47 2.41
CA GLN A 48 7.00 11.35 3.38
C GLN A 48 8.36 11.77 2.79
N THR A 49 8.55 11.59 1.49
CA THR A 49 9.82 11.86 0.84
C THR A 49 9.85 13.19 0.06
N GLY A 50 8.68 13.75 -0.25
CA GLY A 50 8.56 14.90 -1.13
C GLY A 50 8.62 14.56 -2.62
N HIS A 51 8.78 13.28 -2.97
CA HIS A 51 8.80 12.82 -4.37
C HIS A 51 7.36 12.60 -4.86
N LEU A 52 6.66 13.68 -5.14
CA LEU A 52 5.24 13.64 -5.51
C LEU A 52 4.97 12.84 -6.79
N GLU A 53 5.97 12.72 -7.66
CA GLU A 53 5.88 11.91 -8.88
C GLU A 53 5.65 10.42 -8.59
N TRP A 54 5.97 9.95 -7.39
CA TRP A 54 5.73 8.56 -7.00
C TRP A 54 4.24 8.22 -6.89
N ARG A 55 3.38 9.23 -6.85
CA ARG A 55 1.92 9.03 -6.81
C ARG A 55 1.37 8.57 -8.16
N LYS A 56 2.12 8.78 -9.24
CA LYS A 56 1.72 8.44 -10.61
C LYS A 56 2.40 7.15 -11.03
N VAL A 57 1.63 6.09 -11.15
CA VAL A 57 2.17 4.78 -11.55
C VAL A 57 1.32 4.18 -12.65
N ALA A 58 1.98 3.60 -13.65
CA ALA A 58 1.32 2.88 -14.73
C ALA A 58 1.10 1.42 -14.33
N GLY A 59 0.02 0.82 -14.82
CA GLY A 59 -0.20 -0.61 -14.68
C GLY A 59 -0.81 -1.08 -13.35
N GLY A 60 -1.26 -0.17 -12.52
CA GLY A 60 -1.96 -0.53 -11.26
C GLY A 60 -1.08 -1.05 -10.15
N LEU A 61 0.25 -1.02 -10.31
CA LEU A 61 1.21 -1.45 -9.29
C LEU A 61 2.01 -0.25 -8.79
N ALA A 62 2.57 -0.37 -7.59
CA ALA A 62 3.49 0.64 -7.08
C ALA A 62 4.78 0.66 -7.89
N SER A 63 5.51 1.77 -7.84
CA SER A 63 6.81 1.88 -8.49
C SER A 63 7.88 1.12 -7.68
N TYR A 64 9.04 0.86 -8.31
CA TYR A 64 10.19 0.28 -7.60
C TYR A 64 10.66 1.19 -6.47
N GLU A 65 10.60 2.51 -6.67
CA GLU A 65 11.00 3.48 -5.65
C GLU A 65 10.10 3.37 -4.42
N VAL A 66 8.79 3.20 -4.60
CA VAL A 66 7.85 3.02 -3.50
C VAL A 66 8.14 1.69 -2.78
N ALA A 67 8.34 0.61 -3.53
CA ALA A 67 8.66 -0.69 -2.96
C ALA A 67 9.95 -0.63 -2.13
N ASP A 68 10.98 0.02 -2.66
CA ASP A 68 12.26 0.19 -1.96
C ASP A 68 12.09 1.00 -0.68
N TRP A 69 11.29 2.05 -0.72
CA TRP A 69 11.05 2.89 0.44
C TRP A 69 10.38 2.11 1.58
N PHE A 70 9.44 1.23 1.26
CA PHE A 70 8.80 0.37 2.26
C PHE A 70 9.64 -0.84 2.64
N GLY A 71 10.64 -1.19 1.81
CA GLY A 71 11.45 -2.40 2.02
C GLY A 71 10.75 -3.67 1.56
N TRP A 72 9.84 -3.57 0.61
CA TRP A 72 9.18 -4.74 0.03
C TRP A 72 10.12 -5.47 -0.93
N ASP A 73 9.95 -6.80 -1.01
CA ASP A 73 10.71 -7.62 -1.95
C ASP A 73 10.18 -7.49 -3.39
N HIS A 74 8.94 -7.03 -3.55
CA HIS A 74 8.27 -6.89 -4.84
C HIS A 74 7.42 -5.62 -4.86
N ILE A 75 7.15 -5.12 -6.07
CA ILE A 75 6.25 -3.97 -6.27
C ILE A 75 4.78 -4.30 -5.96
N ASN A 76 4.48 -5.57 -5.71
CA ASN A 76 3.18 -6.05 -5.28
C ASN A 76 3.42 -6.94 -4.05
N PRO A 77 3.50 -6.36 -2.85
CA PRO A 77 3.91 -7.11 -1.66
C PRO A 77 2.92 -8.21 -1.30
N ILE A 78 3.45 -9.29 -0.73
CA ILE A 78 2.66 -10.42 -0.28
C ILE A 78 2.20 -10.15 1.16
N LEU A 79 0.89 -10.21 1.37
CA LEU A 79 0.26 -10.05 2.68
C LEU A 79 -0.55 -11.32 2.99
N ALA A 80 -0.21 -11.99 4.08
CA ALA A 80 -0.89 -13.23 4.47
C ALA A 80 -0.90 -14.26 3.33
N GLY A 81 0.20 -14.34 2.59
CA GLY A 81 0.36 -15.31 1.49
C GLY A 81 -0.26 -14.90 0.16
N ASN A 82 -0.84 -13.70 0.06
CA ASN A 82 -1.51 -13.23 -1.17
C ASN A 82 -0.95 -11.89 -1.63
N PRO A 83 -0.82 -11.66 -2.95
CA PRO A 83 -0.43 -10.35 -3.44
C PRO A 83 -1.44 -9.28 -3.02
N ALA A 84 -0.95 -8.09 -2.68
CA ALA A 84 -1.81 -6.99 -2.22
C ALA A 84 -2.92 -6.66 -3.23
N THR A 85 -2.62 -6.68 -4.53
CA THR A 85 -3.63 -6.41 -5.56
C THR A 85 -4.74 -7.46 -5.57
N ALA A 86 -4.41 -8.74 -5.30
CA ALA A 86 -5.43 -9.79 -5.25
C ALA A 86 -6.38 -9.56 -4.07
N LEU A 87 -5.85 -9.18 -2.91
CA LEU A 87 -6.68 -8.86 -1.74
C LEU A 87 -7.60 -7.68 -2.03
N ASN A 88 -7.10 -6.67 -2.72
CA ASN A 88 -7.88 -5.48 -3.06
C ASN A 88 -8.91 -5.74 -4.17
N ASP A 89 -8.53 -6.45 -5.22
CA ASP A 89 -9.32 -6.53 -6.44
C ASP A 89 -10.17 -7.80 -6.55
N VAL A 90 -9.66 -8.93 -6.08
CA VAL A 90 -10.33 -10.23 -6.19
C VAL A 90 -11.09 -10.55 -4.90
N ASP A 91 -10.40 -10.53 -3.77
CA ASP A 91 -11.02 -10.80 -2.46
C ASP A 91 -11.83 -9.61 -1.96
N LYS A 92 -11.61 -8.43 -2.53
CA LYS A 92 -12.32 -7.19 -2.24
C LYS A 92 -12.34 -6.85 -0.75
N LEU A 93 -11.20 -7.04 -0.10
CA LEU A 93 -11.05 -6.65 1.29
C LEU A 93 -11.15 -5.14 1.42
N SER A 94 -11.69 -4.68 2.55
CA SER A 94 -11.69 -3.26 2.88
C SER A 94 -10.28 -2.80 3.18
N HIS A 95 -10.01 -1.49 3.08
CA HIS A 95 -8.72 -0.93 3.48
C HIS A 95 -8.42 -1.21 4.95
N LYS A 96 -9.45 -1.22 5.79
CA LYS A 96 -9.29 -1.56 7.21
C LYS A 96 -8.81 -3.00 7.38
N GLU A 97 -9.36 -3.94 6.63
CA GLU A 97 -8.93 -5.34 6.65
C GLU A 97 -7.50 -5.50 6.14
N ILE A 98 -7.16 -4.80 5.05
CA ILE A 98 -5.80 -4.83 4.52
C ILE A 98 -4.82 -4.21 5.51
N ALA A 99 -5.20 -3.12 6.20
CA ALA A 99 -4.36 -2.51 7.23
C ALA A 99 -4.00 -3.51 8.34
N ALA A 100 -4.96 -4.33 8.75
CA ALA A 100 -4.70 -5.36 9.75
C ALA A 100 -3.66 -6.38 9.26
N LEU A 101 -3.73 -6.77 7.98
CA LEU A 101 -2.77 -7.69 7.37
C LEU A 101 -1.39 -7.05 7.23
N VAL A 102 -1.32 -5.75 6.92
CA VAL A 102 -0.07 -5.01 6.86
C VAL A 102 0.62 -5.03 8.23
N ARG A 103 -0.11 -4.76 9.30
CA ARG A 103 0.43 -4.79 10.65
C ARG A 103 0.91 -6.19 11.03
N GLU A 104 0.12 -7.21 10.70
CA GLU A 104 0.49 -8.60 10.97
C GLU A 104 1.79 -8.98 10.28
N GLN A 105 1.96 -8.56 9.03
CA GLN A 105 3.11 -8.92 8.21
C GLN A 105 4.38 -8.15 8.57
N PHE A 106 4.27 -6.87 8.88
CA PHE A 106 5.43 -5.97 8.94
C PHE A 106 5.71 -5.35 10.31
N THR A 107 4.78 -5.39 11.25
CA THR A 107 4.97 -4.72 12.54
C THR A 107 5.13 -5.70 13.72
N LYS A 108 5.17 -6.98 13.45
CA LYS A 108 5.34 -8.01 14.49
C LYS A 108 6.62 -8.80 14.32
#